data_2f0bfb4c864ea12597245601d9612285
#
_entry.id   2f0bfb4c864ea12597245601d9612285
#
_cell.length_a   1.000
_cell.length_b   1.000
_cell.length_c   1.000
_cell.angle_alpha   90.00
_cell.angle_beta   90.00
_cell.angle_gamma   90.00
#
_symmetry.space_group_name_H-M   'P 1'
#
loop_
_entity.id
_entity.type
_entity.pdbx_description
1 polymer ?
#
loop_
_entity_poly.entity_id
_entity_poly.type
_entity_poly.pdbx_seq_one_letter_code
_entity_poly.pdbx_strand_id
1 'polypeptide(L)'
;DWSSDVCSSDLVEPLKQLITSRSPWLRILRDFGVNPLPQNISLMSNLSRHYYELQERDIEQLDNRSLPLSFASDFLWNRSLQFRWDPTKNIHFSFMSGTDAEIQQPNVVVNKELYPTEYAAWKDSVMHSLRDLGRPLNYRQTADLSWNVPLNKLPALDWVTADFKYNAAYNWTRGVEAANGSSLGNVIGNRRDVTFNSRLSLEALYNKVPFLKRVNRKFSTGPTAGKKPEEKKPFERAVTLRKDTATVVVHNLSTKKLRVVAIRPDGNRFPVRYKVLDVNRIEVLNRDTLTVKVTVTPQRRTEELPWFQLAEYGSRALMMVRNVNVAYRTSSSLNLPGFMPSIGDAFGQARPGGLLAPGLDFAFATIGGETYVHRAAERGWLLQSDSIITPAVTSSTEDLQIRATLEPFRDFKINLSFSRNLNRSKSIQYMYAGMPTLQNGSFAMTTWSLGTAFSSFGNPNNGYASASFRRFNQLLDQYRAQVEQRYAGATYPNGMGQWSGKPYDPANGGVDRYSASVMIPAFLDAYTSSGGRLDLFPAVSRLLPSWTLQYAGLAQL
;
A
#
# COMPACT_ATOMS: atom_id res chain seq x y z
N ASP A 1 -2.54 -48.07 -2.36
CA ASP A 1 -3.17 -46.84 -1.86
C ASP A 1 -2.27 -46.19 -0.80
N TRP A 2 -1.28 -45.46 -1.25
CA TRP A 2 -0.58 -44.51 -0.42
C TRP A 2 -1.34 -43.18 -0.53
N SER A 3 -2.36 -43.01 0.30
CA SER A 3 -2.87 -41.69 0.58
C SER A 3 -1.74 -40.97 1.34
N SER A 4 -1.02 -40.15 0.63
CA SER A 4 -0.14 -39.18 1.26
C SER A 4 -1.03 -38.22 2.04
N ASP A 5 -1.24 -38.52 3.33
CA ASP A 5 -1.54 -37.46 4.28
C ASP A 5 -0.41 -36.47 4.18
N VAL A 6 -0.67 -35.43 3.41
CA VAL A 6 0.17 -34.24 3.37
C VAL A 6 0.25 -33.79 4.82
N CYS A 7 1.37 -34.03 5.46
CA CYS A 7 1.70 -33.47 6.74
C CYS A 7 1.42 -31.97 6.66
N SER A 8 0.31 -31.54 7.22
CA SER A 8 0.14 -30.15 7.58
C SER A 8 1.37 -29.82 8.41
N SER A 9 2.27 -28.98 7.89
CA SER A 9 3.46 -28.58 8.61
C SER A 9 2.99 -27.98 9.92
N ASP A 10 3.14 -28.76 11.00
CA ASP A 10 2.67 -28.36 12.33
C ASP A 10 3.41 -27.08 12.70
N LEU A 11 2.65 -26.00 12.76
CA LEU A 11 3.16 -24.70 13.14
C LEU A 11 3.67 -24.79 14.57
N VAL A 12 4.97 -24.61 14.75
CA VAL A 12 5.56 -24.62 16.09
C VAL A 12 5.14 -23.32 16.80
N GLU A 13 4.36 -23.46 17.87
CA GLU A 13 3.91 -22.35 18.72
C GLU A 13 4.75 -22.33 20.01
N PRO A 14 6.01 -21.83 19.98
CA PRO A 14 6.95 -22.00 21.09
C PRO A 14 6.53 -21.26 22.36
N LEU A 15 5.80 -20.16 22.21
CA LEU A 15 5.37 -19.32 23.33
C LEU A 15 4.01 -19.75 23.93
N LYS A 16 3.28 -20.62 23.28
CA LYS A 16 1.96 -21.09 23.75
C LYS A 16 2.04 -21.84 25.08
N GLN A 17 3.10 -22.62 25.25
CA GLN A 17 3.35 -23.36 26.49
C GLN A 17 3.91 -22.45 27.60
N LEU A 18 4.67 -21.42 27.25
CA LEU A 18 5.27 -20.49 28.19
C LEU A 18 4.27 -19.44 28.71
N ILE A 19 3.32 -19.02 27.85
CA ILE A 19 2.34 -17.98 28.18
C ILE A 19 1.02 -18.64 28.57
N THR A 20 0.87 -19.03 29.81
CA THR A 20 -0.37 -19.58 30.39
C THR A 20 -1.46 -18.54 30.63
N SER A 21 -1.10 -17.27 30.68
CA SER A 21 -2.03 -16.15 30.88
C SER A 21 -3.05 -16.04 29.74
N ARG A 22 -4.34 -15.99 30.10
CA ARG A 22 -5.46 -15.77 29.16
C ARG A 22 -5.69 -14.28 28.83
N SER A 23 -4.77 -13.39 29.22
CA SER A 23 -4.89 -11.96 28.91
C SER A 23 -5.04 -11.74 27.40
N PRO A 24 -6.03 -10.94 26.98
CA PRO A 24 -6.22 -10.58 25.56
C PRO A 24 -5.01 -9.85 24.96
N TRP A 25 -4.23 -9.14 25.76
CA TRP A 25 -3.03 -8.41 25.33
C TRP A 25 -1.87 -9.34 24.94
N LEU A 26 -1.80 -10.51 25.58
CA LEU A 26 -0.76 -11.50 25.31
C LEU A 26 -1.14 -12.47 24.20
N ARG A 27 -2.33 -12.33 23.62
CA ARG A 27 -2.84 -13.20 22.55
C ARG A 27 -1.93 -13.22 21.33
N ILE A 28 -1.37 -12.07 20.94
CA ILE A 28 -0.48 -11.97 19.79
C ILE A 28 0.81 -12.78 19.98
N LEU A 29 1.36 -12.77 21.19
CA LEU A 29 2.56 -13.55 21.55
C LEU A 29 2.24 -15.03 21.72
N ARG A 30 1.15 -15.35 22.37
CA ARG A 30 0.71 -16.75 22.61
C ARG A 30 0.39 -17.46 21.30
N ASP A 31 -0.31 -16.79 20.37
CA ASP A 31 -0.71 -17.35 19.08
C ASP A 31 0.36 -17.13 18.00
N PHE A 32 1.58 -16.76 18.41
CA PHE A 32 2.71 -16.63 17.50
C PHE A 32 3.24 -18.01 17.18
N GLY A 33 3.08 -18.41 15.93
CA GLY A 33 3.59 -19.68 15.44
C GLY A 33 4.61 -19.45 14.34
N VAL A 34 5.66 -20.24 14.35
CA VAL A 34 6.74 -20.21 13.36
C VAL A 34 6.76 -21.54 12.61
N ASN A 35 6.84 -21.46 11.32
CA ASN A 35 7.10 -22.61 10.46
C ASN A 35 8.54 -22.51 9.95
N PRO A 36 9.45 -23.35 10.47
CA PRO A 36 10.87 -23.28 10.11
C PRO A 36 11.17 -23.79 8.71
N LEU A 37 10.29 -24.63 8.14
CA LEU A 37 10.51 -25.27 6.85
C LEU A 37 9.66 -24.63 5.75
N PRO A 38 10.18 -24.57 4.52
CA PRO A 38 9.39 -24.14 3.38
C PRO A 38 8.28 -25.15 3.05
N GLN A 39 7.13 -24.65 2.58
CA GLN A 39 5.99 -25.48 2.18
C GLN A 39 6.21 -26.14 0.83
N ASN A 40 6.93 -25.47 -0.07
CA ASN A 40 7.19 -26.01 -1.39
C ASN A 40 8.56 -25.57 -1.91
N ILE A 41 9.28 -26.51 -2.46
CA ILE A 41 10.48 -26.27 -3.27
C ILE A 41 10.29 -27.10 -4.54
N SER A 42 10.28 -26.44 -5.68
CA SER A 42 10.13 -27.07 -7.00
C SER A 42 11.28 -26.66 -7.90
N LEU A 43 11.97 -27.65 -8.44
CA LEU A 43 13.00 -27.50 -9.45
C LEU A 43 12.47 -28.09 -10.75
N MET A 44 12.51 -27.30 -11.82
CA MET A 44 12.16 -27.76 -13.16
C MET A 44 13.38 -27.57 -14.06
N SER A 45 13.68 -28.59 -14.84
CA SER A 45 14.78 -28.59 -15.80
C SER A 45 14.27 -29.18 -17.11
N ASN A 46 14.34 -28.41 -18.18
CA ASN A 46 13.88 -28.80 -19.51
C ASN A 46 14.98 -28.55 -20.53
N LEU A 47 15.43 -29.63 -21.19
CA LEU A 47 16.37 -29.59 -22.28
C LEU A 47 15.61 -29.78 -23.58
N SER A 48 15.80 -28.88 -24.52
CA SER A 48 15.19 -28.92 -25.88
C SER A 48 16.28 -28.77 -26.93
N ARG A 49 16.39 -29.75 -27.80
CA ARG A 49 17.33 -29.70 -28.90
C ARG A 49 16.58 -29.93 -30.20
N HIS A 50 16.77 -29.03 -31.15
CA HIS A 50 16.31 -29.19 -32.52
C HIS A 50 17.53 -29.21 -33.42
N TYR A 51 17.55 -30.16 -34.33
CA TYR A 51 18.57 -30.30 -35.33
C TYR A 51 17.89 -30.61 -36.66
N TYR A 52 18.26 -29.91 -37.68
CA TYR A 52 17.64 -30.02 -38.97
C TYR A 52 18.72 -29.89 -40.05
N GLU A 53 18.67 -30.80 -41.04
CA GLU A 53 19.54 -30.81 -42.21
C GLU A 53 18.68 -30.70 -43.46
N LEU A 54 19.13 -29.90 -44.42
CA LEU A 54 18.51 -29.75 -45.72
C LEU A 54 19.60 -29.86 -46.80
N GLN A 55 19.44 -30.79 -47.70
CA GLN A 55 20.26 -30.91 -48.89
C GLN A 55 19.35 -30.84 -50.13
N GLU A 56 19.52 -29.82 -50.92
CA GLU A 56 18.80 -29.63 -52.15
C GLU A 56 19.54 -30.35 -53.27
N ARG A 57 18.79 -30.96 -54.19
CA ARG A 57 19.32 -31.59 -55.39
C ARG A 57 18.87 -30.81 -56.61
N ASP A 58 19.83 -30.37 -57.43
CA ASP A 58 19.54 -29.81 -58.71
C ASP A 58 19.26 -30.96 -59.71
N ILE A 59 18.04 -31.04 -60.19
CA ILE A 59 17.58 -32.10 -61.08
C ILE A 59 17.93 -31.80 -62.57
N GLU A 60 18.24 -30.55 -62.89
CA GLU A 60 18.53 -30.10 -64.24
C GLU A 60 20.00 -30.24 -64.63
N GLN A 61 20.88 -30.44 -63.68
CA GLN A 61 22.31 -30.63 -63.92
C GLN A 61 22.63 -32.12 -64.10
N LEU A 62 23.20 -32.48 -65.28
CA LEU A 62 23.69 -33.81 -65.61
C LEU A 62 24.90 -34.24 -64.79
N ASP A 63 25.63 -33.30 -64.20
CA ASP A 63 26.71 -33.55 -63.25
C ASP A 63 26.14 -33.78 -61.83
N ASN A 64 26.46 -34.91 -61.27
CA ASN A 64 25.95 -35.36 -59.98
C ASN A 64 26.49 -34.46 -58.76
N ARG A 65 26.48 -33.15 -58.94
CA ARG A 65 26.86 -32.18 -57.94
C ARG A 65 25.69 -31.94 -56.99
N SER A 66 25.78 -32.50 -55.81
CA SER A 66 24.88 -32.13 -54.74
C SER A 66 25.18 -30.70 -54.29
N LEU A 67 24.15 -29.89 -54.11
CA LEU A 67 24.26 -28.60 -53.46
C LEU A 67 24.81 -28.77 -52.02
N PRO A 68 25.51 -27.79 -51.45
CA PRO A 68 26.05 -27.90 -50.13
C PRO A 68 24.95 -28.16 -49.10
N LEU A 69 25.26 -29.05 -48.14
CA LEU A 69 24.38 -29.35 -47.04
C LEU A 69 24.21 -28.11 -46.17
N SER A 70 22.96 -27.65 -45.98
CA SER A 70 22.62 -26.63 -45.01
C SER A 70 22.02 -27.28 -43.77
N PHE A 71 22.41 -26.82 -42.59
CA PHE A 71 21.90 -27.34 -41.34
C PHE A 71 21.74 -26.21 -40.32
N ALA A 72 20.76 -26.38 -39.44
CA ALA A 72 20.54 -25.49 -38.32
C ALA A 72 20.33 -26.33 -37.07
N SER A 73 20.81 -25.83 -35.96
CA SER A 73 20.64 -26.48 -34.67
C SER A 73 20.49 -25.45 -33.56
N ASP A 74 19.55 -25.71 -32.70
CA ASP A 74 19.42 -25.00 -31.42
C ASP A 74 19.37 -26.00 -30.28
N PHE A 75 20.01 -25.67 -29.19
CA PHE A 75 20.03 -26.51 -28.02
C PHE A 75 19.89 -25.63 -26.77
N LEU A 76 18.70 -25.66 -26.19
CA LEU A 76 18.30 -24.80 -25.06
C LEU A 76 18.13 -25.62 -23.80
N TRP A 77 18.51 -25.05 -22.70
CA TRP A 77 18.33 -25.60 -21.36
C TRP A 77 17.66 -24.59 -20.45
N ASN A 78 16.38 -24.81 -20.18
CA ASN A 78 15.56 -23.97 -19.31
C ASN A 78 15.51 -24.59 -17.92
N ARG A 79 15.89 -23.81 -16.91
CA ARG A 79 15.89 -24.21 -15.51
C ARG A 79 15.07 -23.21 -14.71
N SER A 80 14.23 -23.70 -13.83
CA SER A 80 13.50 -22.83 -12.91
C SER A 80 13.47 -23.40 -11.49
N LEU A 81 13.56 -22.50 -10.53
CA LEU A 81 13.45 -22.78 -9.11
C LEU A 81 12.25 -22.00 -8.59
N GLN A 82 11.35 -22.69 -7.90
CA GLN A 82 10.26 -22.09 -7.15
C GLN A 82 10.39 -22.47 -5.68
N PHE A 83 10.24 -21.50 -4.82
CA PHE A 83 10.36 -21.65 -3.38
C PHE A 83 9.21 -20.89 -2.72
N ARG A 84 8.45 -21.56 -1.87
CA ARG A 84 7.41 -20.95 -1.06
C ARG A 84 7.63 -21.25 0.40
N TRP A 85 7.63 -20.21 1.20
CA TRP A 85 7.81 -20.29 2.63
C TRP A 85 6.86 -19.33 3.35
N ASP A 86 6.08 -19.89 4.26
CA ASP A 86 5.17 -19.16 5.12
C ASP A 86 5.73 -19.20 6.55
N PRO A 87 6.72 -18.35 6.90
CA PRO A 87 7.41 -18.40 8.19
C PRO A 87 6.48 -18.21 9.38
N THR A 88 5.36 -17.51 9.17
CA THR A 88 4.29 -17.35 10.17
C THR A 88 2.94 -17.41 9.48
N LYS A 89 1.84 -17.53 10.26
CA LYS A 89 0.46 -17.47 9.73
C LYS A 89 0.14 -16.19 8.94
N ASN A 90 0.91 -15.14 9.12
CA ASN A 90 0.63 -13.80 8.59
C ASN A 90 1.68 -13.32 7.60
N ILE A 91 2.81 -14.01 7.47
CA ILE A 91 3.91 -13.67 6.57
C ILE A 91 4.05 -14.79 5.56
N HIS A 92 3.97 -14.44 4.30
CA HIS A 92 4.14 -15.36 3.18
C HIS A 92 5.25 -14.83 2.28
N PHE A 93 6.19 -15.69 1.98
CA PHE A 93 7.30 -15.41 1.08
C PHE A 93 7.28 -16.41 -0.08
N SER A 94 7.35 -15.90 -1.30
CA SER A 94 7.55 -16.72 -2.49
C SER A 94 8.72 -16.17 -3.32
N PHE A 95 9.48 -17.09 -3.84
CA PHE A 95 10.60 -16.80 -4.70
C PHE A 95 10.54 -17.69 -5.93
N MET A 96 10.75 -17.11 -7.08
CA MET A 96 10.82 -17.81 -8.35
C MET A 96 12.00 -17.27 -9.14
N SER A 97 12.81 -18.15 -9.69
CA SER A 97 13.84 -17.80 -10.65
C SER A 97 13.81 -18.73 -11.87
N GLY A 98 14.22 -18.21 -13.01
CA GLY A 98 14.30 -18.96 -14.24
C GLY A 98 15.51 -18.51 -15.07
N THR A 99 16.29 -19.48 -15.54
CA THR A 99 17.42 -19.29 -16.45
C THR A 99 17.13 -20.00 -17.76
N ASP A 100 17.18 -19.25 -18.84
CA ASP A 100 17.21 -19.81 -20.20
C ASP A 100 18.67 -19.78 -20.66
N ALA A 101 19.26 -20.94 -20.90
CA ALA A 101 20.65 -21.07 -21.33
C ALA A 101 20.75 -21.82 -22.66
N GLU A 102 21.73 -21.46 -23.44
CA GLU A 102 22.12 -22.13 -24.65
C GLU A 102 23.26 -23.11 -24.37
N ILE A 103 23.12 -24.34 -24.82
CA ILE A 103 24.21 -25.30 -24.81
C ILE A 103 25.06 -25.05 -26.06
N GLN A 104 26.28 -24.62 -25.82
CA GLN A 104 27.22 -24.33 -26.91
C GLN A 104 27.58 -25.59 -27.69
N GLN A 105 27.41 -25.54 -28.98
CA GLN A 105 27.79 -26.61 -29.90
C GLN A 105 28.48 -26.01 -31.10
N PRO A 106 29.53 -26.69 -31.62
CA PRO A 106 30.16 -26.25 -32.85
C PRO A 106 29.19 -26.40 -34.03
N ASN A 107 29.34 -25.50 -35.00
CA ASN A 107 28.51 -25.52 -36.21
C ASN A 107 29.05 -26.60 -37.17
N VAL A 108 28.84 -27.89 -36.85
CA VAL A 108 29.27 -29.04 -37.60
C VAL A 108 28.13 -30.02 -37.81
N VAL A 109 28.23 -30.84 -38.84
CA VAL A 109 27.27 -31.90 -39.12
C VAL A 109 27.35 -32.98 -38.03
N VAL A 110 26.22 -33.31 -37.41
CA VAL A 110 26.15 -34.24 -36.29
C VAL A 110 25.78 -35.65 -36.82
N ASN A 111 26.70 -36.28 -37.51
CA ASN A 111 26.53 -37.65 -37.97
C ASN A 111 27.73 -38.50 -37.56
N LYS A 112 27.48 -39.48 -36.69
CA LYS A 112 28.55 -40.33 -36.12
C LYS A 112 29.20 -41.26 -37.12
N GLU A 113 28.43 -41.72 -38.13
CA GLU A 113 28.87 -42.70 -39.09
C GLU A 113 29.65 -42.05 -40.25
N LEU A 114 29.16 -40.91 -40.73
CA LEU A 114 29.78 -40.22 -41.86
C LEU A 114 30.92 -39.28 -41.45
N TYR A 115 30.80 -38.67 -40.26
CA TYR A 115 31.73 -37.64 -39.76
C TYR A 115 32.14 -37.92 -38.30
N PRO A 116 32.90 -39.00 -38.00
CA PRO A 116 33.19 -39.43 -36.65
C PRO A 116 34.04 -38.41 -35.87
N THR A 117 34.91 -37.67 -36.53
CA THR A 117 35.75 -36.63 -35.93
C THR A 117 34.96 -35.41 -35.47
N GLU A 118 34.09 -34.92 -36.34
CA GLU A 118 33.18 -33.80 -36.11
C GLU A 118 32.18 -34.16 -35.01
N TYR A 119 31.65 -35.39 -35.02
CA TYR A 119 30.76 -35.88 -33.98
C TYR A 119 31.49 -35.95 -32.60
N ALA A 120 32.76 -36.38 -32.56
CA ALA A 120 33.50 -36.42 -31.33
C ALA A 120 33.74 -35.00 -30.76
N ALA A 121 34.11 -34.03 -31.61
CA ALA A 121 34.29 -32.63 -31.23
C ALA A 121 32.99 -32.00 -30.77
N TRP A 122 31.87 -32.28 -31.47
CA TRP A 122 30.54 -31.83 -31.05
C TRP A 122 30.15 -32.38 -29.68
N LYS A 123 30.34 -33.70 -29.46
CA LYS A 123 30.02 -34.34 -28.17
C LYS A 123 30.86 -33.76 -27.01
N ASP A 124 32.15 -33.54 -27.23
CA ASP A 124 33.02 -32.96 -26.22
C ASP A 124 32.61 -31.53 -25.84
N SER A 125 32.35 -30.69 -26.86
CA SER A 125 31.86 -29.32 -26.65
C SER A 125 30.50 -29.27 -25.89
N VAL A 126 29.56 -30.12 -26.29
CA VAL A 126 28.25 -30.21 -25.62
C VAL A 126 28.40 -30.66 -24.17
N MET A 127 29.24 -31.68 -23.90
CA MET A 127 29.48 -32.17 -22.55
C MET A 127 30.17 -31.12 -21.67
N HIS A 128 31.08 -30.35 -22.23
CA HIS A 128 31.71 -29.23 -21.54
C HIS A 128 30.68 -28.15 -21.21
N SER A 129 29.89 -27.73 -22.19
CA SER A 129 28.84 -26.73 -22.00
C SER A 129 27.78 -27.18 -20.98
N LEU A 130 27.39 -28.47 -20.97
CA LEU A 130 26.46 -29.01 -19.97
C LEU A 130 27.05 -28.98 -18.55
N ARG A 131 28.37 -29.25 -18.39
CA ARG A 131 29.04 -29.12 -17.08
C ARG A 131 29.05 -27.68 -16.57
N ASP A 132 29.19 -26.72 -17.48
CA ASP A 132 29.21 -25.29 -17.19
C ASP A 132 27.80 -24.68 -17.11
N LEU A 133 26.76 -25.52 -17.11
CA LEU A 133 25.35 -25.13 -17.08
C LEU A 133 24.88 -24.30 -18.30
N GLY A 134 25.62 -24.42 -19.43
CA GLY A 134 25.36 -23.67 -20.64
C GLY A 134 25.67 -22.18 -20.53
N ARG A 135 25.51 -21.47 -21.62
CA ARG A 135 25.71 -20.02 -21.69
C ARG A 135 24.36 -19.33 -21.47
N PRO A 136 24.15 -18.55 -20.36
CA PRO A 136 22.86 -17.94 -20.10
C PRO A 136 22.47 -16.96 -21.20
N LEU A 137 21.20 -16.99 -21.61
CA LEU A 137 20.57 -16.06 -22.55
C LEU A 137 19.72 -15.05 -21.78
N ASN A 138 18.86 -15.56 -20.89
CA ASN A 138 18.00 -14.76 -20.06
C ASN A 138 17.98 -15.32 -18.65
N TYR A 139 17.86 -14.41 -17.69
CA TYR A 139 17.55 -14.73 -16.32
C TYR A 139 16.40 -13.86 -15.82
N ARG A 140 15.49 -14.48 -15.11
CA ARG A 140 14.36 -13.79 -14.48
C ARG A 140 14.21 -14.25 -13.06
N GLN A 141 13.92 -13.31 -12.16
CA GLN A 141 13.70 -13.59 -10.75
C GLN A 141 12.55 -12.73 -10.25
N THR A 142 11.69 -13.32 -9.44
CA THR A 142 10.66 -12.59 -8.67
C THR A 142 10.71 -13.04 -7.22
N ALA A 143 10.57 -12.10 -6.32
CA ALA A 143 10.48 -12.33 -4.88
C ALA A 143 9.29 -11.54 -4.33
N ASP A 144 8.35 -12.25 -3.72
CA ASP A 144 7.13 -11.69 -3.16
C ASP A 144 7.11 -11.91 -1.66
N LEU A 145 6.90 -10.85 -0.92
CA LEU A 145 6.68 -10.88 0.52
C LEU A 145 5.33 -10.23 0.83
N SER A 146 4.43 -10.96 1.45
CA SER A 146 3.18 -10.41 1.96
C SER A 146 3.09 -10.59 3.46
N TRP A 147 2.68 -9.53 4.14
CA TRP A 147 2.51 -9.51 5.58
C TRP A 147 1.15 -8.92 5.95
N ASN A 148 0.29 -9.79 6.48
CA ASN A 148 -0.97 -9.38 7.07
C ASN A 148 -0.72 -9.06 8.54
N VAL A 149 -0.69 -7.77 8.89
CA VAL A 149 -0.35 -7.33 10.25
C VAL A 149 -1.47 -7.75 11.21
N PRO A 150 -1.20 -8.59 12.23
CA PRO A 150 -2.25 -9.17 13.08
C PRO A 150 -2.76 -8.19 14.16
N LEU A 151 -3.12 -6.96 13.76
CA LEU A 151 -3.63 -5.91 14.66
C LEU A 151 -4.94 -6.31 15.33
N ASN A 152 -5.73 -7.15 14.67
CA ASN A 152 -6.99 -7.68 15.18
C ASN A 152 -6.84 -8.57 16.44
N LYS A 153 -5.63 -9.04 16.72
CA LYS A 153 -5.33 -9.79 17.95
C LYS A 153 -5.10 -8.88 19.15
N LEU A 154 -4.88 -7.58 18.94
CA LEU A 154 -4.73 -6.58 19.99
C LEU A 154 -6.09 -5.95 20.30
N PRO A 155 -6.57 -6.02 21.57
CA PRO A 155 -7.91 -5.51 21.92
C PRO A 155 -8.12 -4.02 21.66
N ALA A 156 -7.04 -3.23 21.65
CA ALA A 156 -7.10 -1.80 21.32
C ALA A 156 -7.16 -1.53 19.82
N LEU A 157 -6.64 -2.42 18.97
CA LEU A 157 -6.42 -2.22 17.53
C LEU A 157 -7.23 -3.15 16.63
N ASP A 158 -8.19 -3.92 17.17
CA ASP A 158 -9.04 -4.86 16.41
C ASP A 158 -9.93 -4.19 15.35
N TRP A 159 -10.08 -2.86 15.42
CA TRP A 159 -10.78 -2.02 14.45
C TRP A 159 -9.88 -1.58 13.26
N VAL A 160 -8.59 -1.93 13.31
CA VAL A 160 -7.60 -1.62 12.27
C VAL A 160 -7.18 -2.92 11.59
N THR A 161 -7.26 -2.95 10.28
CA THR A 161 -6.61 -3.98 9.46
C THR A 161 -5.53 -3.32 8.61
N ALA A 162 -4.38 -3.96 8.50
CA ALA A 162 -3.29 -3.49 7.67
C ALA A 162 -2.61 -4.67 6.98
N ASP A 163 -2.32 -4.51 5.70
CA ASP A 163 -1.53 -5.44 4.90
C ASP A 163 -0.40 -4.70 4.19
N PHE A 164 0.72 -5.38 4.13
CA PHE A 164 1.93 -4.92 3.46
C PHE A 164 2.34 -5.96 2.44
N LYS A 165 2.66 -5.52 1.22
CA LYS A 165 3.19 -6.37 0.15
C LYS A 165 4.43 -5.74 -0.44
N TYR A 166 5.44 -6.56 -0.62
CA TYR A 166 6.68 -6.21 -1.30
C TYR A 166 6.90 -7.22 -2.43
N ASN A 167 7.00 -6.71 -3.64
CA ASN A 167 7.37 -7.50 -4.81
C ASN A 167 8.67 -6.94 -5.38
N ALA A 168 9.63 -7.80 -5.64
CA ALA A 168 10.86 -7.49 -6.34
C ALA A 168 11.01 -8.38 -7.56
N ALA A 169 11.27 -7.78 -8.70
CA ALA A 169 11.60 -8.48 -9.93
C ALA A 169 12.99 -8.06 -10.42
N TYR A 170 13.75 -9.01 -10.91
CA TYR A 170 15.05 -8.80 -11.51
C TYR A 170 15.14 -9.60 -12.82
N ASN A 171 15.64 -8.97 -13.85
CA ASN A 171 15.91 -9.61 -15.14
C ASN A 171 17.31 -9.25 -15.64
N TRP A 172 17.93 -10.21 -16.29
CA TRP A 172 19.16 -10.06 -17.05
C TRP A 172 18.95 -10.70 -18.42
N THR A 173 19.37 -10.00 -19.45
CA THR A 173 19.30 -10.48 -20.85
C THR A 173 20.68 -10.28 -21.46
N ARG A 174 21.18 -11.32 -22.14
CA ARG A 174 22.41 -11.24 -22.89
C ARG A 174 22.32 -10.19 -23.97
N GLY A 175 23.35 -9.38 -24.08
CA GLY A 175 23.50 -8.44 -25.18
C GLY A 175 23.84 -9.11 -26.50
N VAL A 176 23.57 -8.39 -27.55
CA VAL A 176 23.92 -8.81 -28.91
C VAL A 176 25.43 -8.63 -29.12
N GLU A 177 26.06 -9.62 -29.72
CA GLU A 177 27.43 -9.51 -30.23
C GLU A 177 27.37 -8.94 -31.67
N ALA A 178 28.11 -7.88 -31.90
CA ALA A 178 28.21 -7.29 -33.24
C ALA A 178 29.00 -8.23 -34.17
N ALA A 179 28.86 -8.08 -35.47
CA ALA A 179 29.51 -8.93 -36.51
C ALA A 179 31.05 -8.93 -36.39
N ASN A 180 31.65 -7.92 -35.75
CA ASN A 180 33.09 -7.83 -35.46
C ASN A 180 33.49 -8.53 -34.14
N GLY A 181 32.58 -9.25 -33.48
CA GLY A 181 32.83 -9.92 -32.21
C GLY A 181 32.78 -9.01 -30.98
N SER A 182 32.52 -7.72 -31.14
CA SER A 182 32.37 -6.81 -29.99
C SER A 182 31.02 -6.99 -29.30
N SER A 183 31.03 -7.15 -27.97
CA SER A 183 29.78 -7.21 -27.19
C SER A 183 29.25 -5.80 -26.94
N LEU A 184 27.95 -5.61 -27.13
CA LEU A 184 27.25 -4.37 -26.73
C LEU A 184 26.87 -4.35 -25.25
N GLY A 185 27.35 -5.32 -24.47
CA GLY A 185 27.00 -5.50 -23.08
C GLY A 185 25.58 -6.04 -22.88
N ASN A 186 25.34 -6.57 -21.73
CA ASN A 186 24.04 -7.14 -21.35
C ASN A 186 23.07 -6.07 -20.89
N VAL A 187 21.79 -6.41 -20.80
CA VAL A 187 20.77 -5.53 -20.23
C VAL A 187 20.31 -6.11 -18.91
N ILE A 188 20.37 -5.31 -17.86
CA ILE A 188 19.79 -5.67 -16.58
C ILE A 188 18.66 -4.74 -16.22
N GLY A 189 17.66 -5.29 -15.56
CA GLY A 189 16.54 -4.52 -15.06
C GLY A 189 16.11 -5.00 -13.69
N ASN A 190 15.65 -4.08 -12.88
CA ASN A 190 14.95 -4.44 -11.65
C ASN A 190 13.67 -3.62 -11.50
N ARG A 191 12.75 -4.15 -10.72
CA ARG A 191 11.51 -3.50 -10.36
C ARG A 191 11.15 -3.85 -8.93
N ARG A 192 10.68 -2.85 -8.21
CA ARG A 192 10.14 -2.98 -6.86
C ARG A 192 8.74 -2.40 -6.81
N ASP A 193 7.80 -3.17 -6.31
CA ASP A 193 6.46 -2.70 -5.99
C ASP A 193 6.25 -2.89 -4.48
N VAL A 194 5.89 -1.81 -3.80
CA VAL A 194 5.52 -1.81 -2.38
C VAL A 194 4.07 -1.35 -2.29
N THR A 195 3.25 -2.15 -1.63
CA THR A 195 1.84 -1.81 -1.41
C THR A 195 1.53 -1.90 0.08
N PHE A 196 0.94 -0.86 0.60
CA PHE A 196 0.41 -0.81 1.96
C PHE A 196 -1.06 -0.44 1.88
N ASN A 197 -1.93 -1.31 2.43
CA ASN A 197 -3.34 -1.02 2.58
C ASN A 197 -3.71 -1.06 4.06
N SER A 198 -4.53 -0.11 4.47
CA SER A 198 -5.07 -0.08 5.83
C SER A 198 -6.54 0.29 5.77
N ARG A 199 -7.33 -0.42 6.57
CA ARG A 199 -8.74 -0.13 6.78
C ARG A 199 -8.99 0.12 8.25
N LEU A 200 -9.53 1.30 8.54
CA LEU A 200 -9.92 1.75 9.87
C LEU A 200 -11.45 1.67 9.98
N SER A 201 -11.96 0.71 10.73
CA SER A 201 -13.40 0.58 11.02
C SER A 201 -13.73 1.33 12.30
N LEU A 202 -13.95 2.64 12.19
CA LEU A 202 -14.23 3.49 13.34
C LEU A 202 -15.53 3.10 14.05
N GLU A 203 -16.48 2.51 13.32
CA GLU A 203 -17.68 1.96 13.93
C GLU A 203 -17.37 0.85 14.96
N ALA A 204 -16.42 -0.03 14.66
CA ALA A 204 -15.96 -1.04 15.61
C ALA A 204 -15.29 -0.41 16.84
N LEU A 205 -14.51 0.67 16.63
CA LEU A 205 -13.92 1.46 17.73
C LEU A 205 -15.00 2.09 18.61
N TYR A 206 -16.01 2.75 18.00
CA TYR A 206 -17.09 3.38 18.75
C TYR A 206 -17.90 2.38 19.57
N ASN A 207 -18.09 1.17 19.06
CA ASN A 207 -18.83 0.11 19.75
C ASN A 207 -18.11 -0.45 21.00
N LYS A 208 -16.83 -0.11 21.24
CA LYS A 208 -16.10 -0.47 22.44
C LYS A 208 -16.52 0.35 23.67
N VAL A 209 -16.93 1.60 23.45
CA VAL A 209 -17.40 2.47 24.50
C VAL A 209 -18.91 2.30 24.67
N PRO A 210 -19.41 1.84 25.85
CA PRO A 210 -20.84 1.53 26.05
C PRO A 210 -21.77 2.69 25.71
N PHE A 211 -21.37 3.93 26.02
CA PHE A 211 -22.12 5.13 25.70
C PHE A 211 -22.21 5.33 24.17
N LEU A 212 -21.08 5.29 23.46
CA LEU A 212 -21.05 5.46 22.01
C LEU A 212 -21.79 4.34 21.28
N LYS A 213 -21.67 3.09 21.77
CA LYS A 213 -22.43 1.95 21.25
C LYS A 213 -23.95 2.18 21.35
N ARG A 214 -24.41 2.74 22.47
CA ARG A 214 -25.81 3.09 22.66
C ARG A 214 -26.27 4.17 21.68
N VAL A 215 -25.47 5.24 21.57
CA VAL A 215 -25.72 6.32 20.62
C VAL A 215 -25.76 5.78 19.20
N ASN A 216 -24.77 4.98 18.81
CA ASN A 216 -24.74 4.39 17.47
C ASN A 216 -25.99 3.54 17.18
N ARG A 217 -26.40 2.67 18.12
CA ARG A 217 -27.62 1.88 17.98
C ARG A 217 -28.88 2.74 17.86
N LYS A 218 -29.00 3.80 18.65
CA LYS A 218 -30.14 4.72 18.62
C LYS A 218 -30.32 5.38 17.25
N PHE A 219 -29.22 5.73 16.59
CA PHE A 219 -29.23 6.43 15.32
C PHE A 219 -29.11 5.52 14.07
N SER A 220 -28.77 4.22 14.24
CA SER A 220 -28.61 3.26 13.15
C SER A 220 -29.82 2.36 12.92
N THR A 221 -30.69 2.18 13.92
CA THR A 221 -31.82 1.24 13.84
C THR A 221 -33.02 1.87 13.10
N GLY A 222 -33.68 1.07 12.27
CA GLY A 222 -34.83 1.43 11.49
C GLY A 222 -36.10 1.89 12.26
N PRO A 223 -37.25 2.00 11.61
CA PRO A 223 -38.49 2.55 12.19
C PRO A 223 -39.03 1.81 13.41
N THR A 224 -38.41 0.74 13.82
CA THR A 224 -38.55 0.11 15.15
C THR A 224 -37.77 0.82 16.26
N ALA A 225 -37.17 1.96 15.99
CA ALA A 225 -36.60 2.83 17.01
C ALA A 225 -37.74 3.26 17.97
N GLY A 226 -37.69 2.65 19.09
CA GLY A 226 -38.63 2.64 20.15
C GLY A 226 -39.71 3.68 20.14
N LYS A 227 -40.97 3.24 20.23
CA LYS A 227 -42.07 4.05 20.72
C LYS A 227 -41.52 5.03 21.76
N LYS A 228 -41.68 6.34 21.49
CA LYS A 228 -41.41 7.36 22.52
C LYS A 228 -41.98 6.82 23.81
N PRO A 229 -41.22 6.73 24.91
CA PRO A 229 -41.79 6.27 26.17
C PRO A 229 -42.98 7.17 26.45
N GLU A 230 -44.16 6.60 26.57
CA GLU A 230 -45.35 7.35 26.97
C GLU A 230 -44.97 8.17 28.22
N GLU A 231 -45.12 9.48 28.15
CA GLU A 231 -44.92 10.32 29.33
C GLU A 231 -45.95 9.88 30.37
N LYS A 232 -45.49 9.10 31.35
CA LYS A 232 -46.34 8.61 32.43
C LYS A 232 -46.79 9.82 33.25
N LYS A 233 -48.08 10.10 33.23
CA LYS A 233 -48.68 11.17 34.03
C LYS A 233 -48.36 10.95 35.52
N PRO A 234 -48.15 12.03 36.30
CA PRO A 234 -48.00 11.94 37.73
C PRO A 234 -49.17 11.21 38.35
N PHE A 235 -48.89 10.30 39.26
CA PHE A 235 -49.96 9.69 40.06
C PHE A 235 -50.25 10.57 41.24
N GLU A 236 -51.54 10.91 41.45
CA GLU A 236 -51.99 11.72 42.54
C GLU A 236 -53.14 11.03 43.28
N ARG A 237 -53.00 10.91 44.59
CA ARG A 237 -54.03 10.33 45.44
C ARG A 237 -54.01 10.98 46.83
N ALA A 238 -55.21 11.27 47.39
CA ALA A 238 -55.37 11.63 48.77
C ALA A 238 -55.21 10.38 49.66
N VAL A 239 -54.29 10.43 50.61
CA VAL A 239 -53.98 9.31 51.49
C VAL A 239 -53.92 9.84 52.94
N THR A 240 -54.58 9.16 53.86
CA THR A 240 -54.48 9.44 55.30
C THR A 240 -53.29 8.67 55.84
N LEU A 241 -52.25 9.38 56.18
CA LEU A 241 -51.07 8.83 56.85
C LEU A 241 -51.40 8.73 58.36
N ARG A 242 -51.18 7.57 58.94
CA ARG A 242 -51.32 7.35 60.38
C ARG A 242 -50.00 7.45 61.08
N LYS A 243 -49.99 7.95 62.33
CA LYS A 243 -48.80 8.10 63.12
C LYS A 243 -48.05 6.78 63.22
N ASP A 244 -46.74 6.87 62.91
CA ASP A 244 -45.74 5.76 63.00
C ASP A 244 -46.19 4.46 62.31
N THR A 245 -47.17 4.54 61.37
CA THR A 245 -47.67 3.40 60.61
C THR A 245 -47.32 3.55 59.14
N ALA A 246 -46.73 2.50 58.57
CA ALA A 246 -46.38 2.49 57.17
C ALA A 246 -47.65 2.39 56.29
N THR A 247 -47.86 3.35 55.39
CA THR A 247 -48.99 3.36 54.47
C THR A 247 -48.48 3.04 53.07
N VAL A 248 -49.01 1.93 52.51
CA VAL A 248 -48.65 1.49 51.13
C VAL A 248 -49.47 2.26 50.09
N VAL A 249 -48.80 2.94 49.19
CA VAL A 249 -49.38 3.64 48.06
C VAL A 249 -49.04 2.90 46.77
N VAL A 250 -50.05 2.43 46.05
CA VAL A 250 -49.93 1.78 44.72
C VAL A 250 -50.05 2.86 43.67
N HIS A 251 -48.97 3.13 42.93
CA HIS A 251 -48.92 4.21 41.93
C HIS A 251 -48.91 3.70 40.49
N ASN A 252 -48.65 2.42 40.22
CA ASN A 252 -48.65 1.77 38.90
C ASN A 252 -47.79 2.48 37.84
N LEU A 253 -46.70 3.14 38.23
CA LEU A 253 -45.82 3.87 37.31
C LEU A 253 -44.71 2.98 36.73
N SER A 254 -44.66 1.72 37.14
CA SER A 254 -43.65 0.73 36.67
C SER A 254 -42.22 1.29 36.66
N THR A 255 -41.81 1.97 37.74
CA THR A 255 -40.46 2.52 37.93
C THR A 255 -40.07 2.56 39.40
N LYS A 256 -38.80 2.35 39.72
CA LYS A 256 -38.24 2.49 41.06
C LYS A 256 -37.69 3.90 41.34
N LYS A 257 -37.43 4.69 40.27
CA LYS A 257 -36.92 6.05 40.40
C LYS A 257 -38.10 7.05 40.44
N LEU A 258 -38.45 7.45 41.65
CA LEU A 258 -39.62 8.25 41.93
C LEU A 258 -39.25 9.51 42.72
N ARG A 259 -39.99 10.56 42.50
CA ARG A 259 -40.06 11.74 43.36
C ARG A 259 -41.44 11.78 43.99
N VAL A 260 -41.49 11.69 45.31
CA VAL A 260 -42.73 11.72 46.06
C VAL A 260 -42.82 13.05 46.79
N VAL A 261 -43.93 13.74 46.61
CA VAL A 261 -44.25 15.01 47.24
C VAL A 261 -45.63 14.87 47.84
N ALA A 262 -45.78 15.21 49.11
CA ALA A 262 -47.12 15.33 49.74
C ALA A 262 -47.50 16.80 49.85
N ILE A 263 -48.77 17.09 49.60
CA ILE A 263 -49.36 18.42 49.70
C ILE A 263 -50.46 18.35 50.76
N ARG A 264 -50.40 19.24 51.72
CA ARG A 264 -51.43 19.39 52.75
C ARG A 264 -52.70 20.03 52.19
N PRO A 265 -53.84 19.95 52.85
CA PRO A 265 -55.07 20.62 52.41
C PRO A 265 -54.95 22.14 52.31
N ASP A 266 -54.01 22.75 53.04
CA ASP A 266 -53.63 24.16 52.99
C ASP A 266 -52.78 24.55 51.76
N GLY A 267 -52.46 23.61 50.85
CA GLY A 267 -51.67 23.83 49.66
C GLY A 267 -50.15 23.77 49.91
N ASN A 268 -49.68 23.63 51.13
CA ASN A 268 -48.28 23.62 51.47
C ASN A 268 -47.64 22.26 51.18
N ARG A 269 -46.44 22.26 50.58
CA ARG A 269 -45.67 21.04 50.36
C ARG A 269 -45.07 20.51 51.67
N PHE A 270 -45.26 19.22 51.89
CA PHE A 270 -44.81 18.55 53.06
C PHE A 270 -43.79 17.42 52.72
N PRO A 271 -42.60 17.41 53.27
CA PRO A 271 -41.64 16.36 53.01
C PRO A 271 -42.07 15.06 53.72
N VAL A 272 -42.22 13.97 52.95
CA VAL A 272 -42.54 12.63 53.50
C VAL A 272 -41.36 11.70 53.30
N ARG A 273 -41.14 10.83 54.31
CA ARG A 273 -40.20 9.73 54.16
C ARG A 273 -40.89 8.60 53.45
N TYR A 274 -40.26 8.10 52.38
CA TYR A 274 -40.83 6.97 51.63
C TYR A 274 -39.75 5.93 51.35
N LYS A 275 -40.20 4.68 51.24
CA LYS A 275 -39.38 3.54 50.82
C LYS A 275 -40.05 2.92 49.59
N VAL A 276 -39.26 2.62 48.54
CA VAL A 276 -39.76 1.95 47.36
C VAL A 276 -39.82 0.45 47.65
N LEU A 277 -41.00 -0.14 47.64
CA LEU A 277 -41.22 -1.56 47.82
C LEU A 277 -40.94 -2.33 46.52
N ASP A 278 -41.59 -1.90 45.45
CA ASP A 278 -41.40 -2.46 44.11
C ASP A 278 -41.62 -1.37 43.02
N VAL A 279 -41.68 -1.79 41.74
CA VAL A 279 -41.82 -0.87 40.62
C VAL A 279 -43.18 -0.14 40.57
N ASN A 280 -44.17 -0.56 41.35
CA ASN A 280 -45.55 -0.01 41.38
C ASN A 280 -46.01 0.43 42.76
N ARG A 281 -45.24 0.14 43.82
CA ARG A 281 -45.67 0.39 45.20
C ARG A 281 -44.58 1.10 45.99
N ILE A 282 -44.99 2.10 46.77
CA ILE A 282 -44.15 2.78 47.75
C ILE A 282 -44.79 2.70 49.11
N GLU A 283 -44.00 2.70 50.13
CA GLU A 283 -44.38 2.80 51.53
C GLU A 283 -44.04 4.20 52.03
N VAL A 284 -45.03 4.88 52.54
CA VAL A 284 -44.90 6.25 53.07
C VAL A 284 -45.04 6.23 54.58
N LEU A 285 -44.07 6.82 55.28
CA LEU A 285 -44.01 6.88 56.73
C LEU A 285 -44.14 8.34 57.18
N ASN A 286 -44.99 8.57 58.19
CA ASN A 286 -45.12 9.89 58.83
C ASN A 286 -45.20 9.76 60.33
N ARG A 287 -44.80 10.83 61.06
CA ARG A 287 -44.84 10.88 62.52
C ARG A 287 -46.17 11.34 63.09
N ASP A 288 -47.01 11.92 62.25
CA ASP A 288 -48.30 12.46 62.64
C ASP A 288 -49.42 11.89 61.78
N THR A 289 -50.64 11.82 62.34
CA THR A 289 -51.82 11.43 61.54
C THR A 289 -52.28 12.64 60.73
N LEU A 290 -52.18 12.57 59.43
CA LEU A 290 -52.46 13.66 58.52
C LEU A 290 -52.99 13.16 57.17
N THR A 291 -54.07 13.78 56.68
CA THR A 291 -54.55 13.51 55.31
C THR A 291 -53.82 14.43 54.35
N VAL A 292 -53.07 13.87 53.44
CA VAL A 292 -52.27 14.59 52.44
C VAL A 292 -52.55 14.06 51.03
N LYS A 293 -52.44 14.92 50.04
CA LYS A 293 -52.43 14.54 48.64
C LYS A 293 -51.00 14.10 48.29
N VAL A 294 -50.78 12.80 48.09
CA VAL A 294 -49.49 12.26 47.66
C VAL A 294 -49.41 12.31 46.15
N THR A 295 -48.41 13.04 45.62
CA THR A 295 -48.07 13.09 44.20
C THR A 295 -46.81 12.31 43.96
N VAL A 296 -46.89 11.22 43.22
CA VAL A 296 -45.76 10.39 42.82
C VAL A 296 -45.40 10.69 41.35
N THR A 297 -44.23 11.29 41.13
CA THR A 297 -43.75 11.65 39.80
C THR A 297 -42.59 10.75 39.43
N PRO A 298 -42.60 10.12 38.27
CA PRO A 298 -41.44 9.41 37.81
C PRO A 298 -40.27 10.40 37.64
N GLN A 299 -39.13 10.07 38.22
CA GLN A 299 -37.96 10.89 38.03
C GLN A 299 -37.50 10.79 36.59
N ARG A 300 -37.29 11.90 35.90
CA ARG A 300 -36.81 11.91 34.51
C ARG A 300 -35.55 11.04 34.42
N ARG A 301 -35.51 10.15 33.47
CA ARG A 301 -34.30 9.37 33.21
C ARG A 301 -33.19 10.33 32.83
N THR A 302 -31.97 10.02 33.20
CA THR A 302 -30.79 10.82 32.85
C THR A 302 -30.69 11.04 31.34
N GLU A 303 -31.29 10.14 30.57
CA GLU A 303 -31.36 10.14 29.11
C GLU A 303 -32.32 11.21 28.54
N GLU A 304 -33.20 11.75 29.34
CA GLU A 304 -34.20 12.78 28.96
C GLU A 304 -33.72 14.20 29.29
N LEU A 305 -32.58 14.33 29.90
CA LEU A 305 -32.00 15.64 30.26
C LEU A 305 -31.47 16.34 28.98
N PRO A 306 -31.73 17.63 28.77
CA PRO A 306 -31.29 18.33 27.56
C PRO A 306 -29.81 18.24 27.27
N TRP A 307 -28.97 18.32 28.30
CA TRP A 307 -27.52 18.21 28.15
C TRP A 307 -27.08 16.80 27.69
N PHE A 308 -27.80 15.76 28.11
CA PHE A 308 -27.51 14.40 27.70
C PHE A 308 -27.88 14.17 26.23
N GLN A 309 -29.01 14.73 25.80
CA GLN A 309 -29.40 14.72 24.38
C GLN A 309 -28.40 15.50 23.54
N LEU A 310 -27.93 16.66 24.00
CA LEU A 310 -26.86 17.41 23.32
C LEU A 310 -25.57 16.59 23.21
N ALA A 311 -25.19 15.88 24.27
CA ALA A 311 -24.04 14.98 24.24
C ALA A 311 -24.23 13.82 23.27
N GLU A 312 -25.44 13.24 23.15
CA GLU A 312 -25.75 12.21 22.17
C GLU A 312 -25.62 12.73 20.73
N TYR A 313 -26.20 13.88 20.42
CA TYR A 313 -26.10 14.49 19.08
C TYR A 313 -24.66 14.93 18.77
N GLY A 314 -23.95 15.50 19.74
CA GLY A 314 -22.54 15.84 19.59
C GLY A 314 -21.67 14.61 19.35
N SER A 315 -21.92 13.54 20.12
CA SER A 315 -21.22 12.25 19.89
C SER A 315 -21.55 11.66 18.54
N ARG A 316 -22.80 11.78 18.07
CA ARG A 316 -23.18 11.31 16.73
C ARG A 316 -22.43 12.08 15.65
N ALA A 317 -22.31 13.40 15.80
CA ALA A 317 -21.54 14.23 14.87
C ALA A 317 -20.06 13.82 14.83
N LEU A 318 -19.45 13.53 15.98
CA LEU A 318 -18.07 13.01 16.05
C LEU A 318 -17.94 11.61 15.45
N MET A 319 -18.96 10.75 15.61
CA MET A 319 -19.00 9.39 15.07
C MET A 319 -19.48 9.32 13.63
N MET A 320 -19.64 10.45 12.93
CA MET A 320 -20.08 10.43 11.53
C MET A 320 -19.12 9.70 10.62
N VAL A 321 -17.81 9.69 10.93
CA VAL A 321 -16.80 8.93 10.16
C VAL A 321 -16.96 7.45 10.49
N ARG A 322 -17.32 6.62 9.50
CA ARG A 322 -17.55 5.19 9.69
C ARG A 322 -16.34 4.34 9.35
N ASN A 323 -15.82 4.54 8.16
CA ASN A 323 -14.70 3.78 7.63
C ASN A 323 -13.73 4.74 6.97
N VAL A 324 -12.43 4.46 7.15
CA VAL A 324 -11.36 5.10 6.40
C VAL A 324 -10.50 4.02 5.80
N ASN A 325 -10.30 4.05 4.49
CA ASN A 325 -9.40 3.16 3.78
C ASN A 325 -8.24 3.98 3.24
N VAL A 326 -7.04 3.52 3.51
CA VAL A 326 -5.79 4.12 3.02
C VAL A 326 -5.09 3.08 2.18
N ALA A 327 -4.83 3.39 0.92
CA ALA A 327 -4.02 2.57 0.02
C ALA A 327 -2.83 3.40 -0.44
N TYR A 328 -1.64 2.91 -0.18
CA TYR A 328 -0.39 3.52 -0.65
C TYR A 328 0.37 2.48 -1.45
N ARG A 329 0.73 2.86 -2.66
CA ARG A 329 1.54 2.04 -3.56
C ARG A 329 2.71 2.86 -4.08
N THR A 330 3.90 2.27 -4.04
CA THR A 330 5.06 2.81 -4.73
C THR A 330 5.69 1.73 -5.60
N SER A 331 6.02 2.11 -6.81
CA SER A 331 6.72 1.27 -7.78
C SER A 331 7.99 1.98 -8.22
N SER A 332 9.09 1.27 -8.29
CA SER A 332 10.32 1.79 -8.87
C SER A 332 10.96 0.75 -9.77
N SER A 333 11.53 1.18 -10.87
CA SER A 333 12.23 0.29 -11.81
C SER A 333 13.50 0.95 -12.33
N LEU A 334 14.45 0.12 -12.69
CA LEU A 334 15.65 0.49 -13.43
C LEU A 334 15.80 -0.45 -14.62
N ASN A 335 16.09 0.10 -15.79
CA ASN A 335 16.58 -0.62 -16.94
C ASN A 335 17.97 -0.07 -17.30
N LEU A 336 18.97 -0.94 -17.26
CA LEU A 336 20.39 -0.56 -17.43
C LEU A 336 21.01 -1.42 -18.54
N PRO A 337 21.18 -0.86 -19.73
CA PRO A 337 21.94 -1.49 -20.80
C PRO A 337 23.45 -1.34 -20.59
N GLY A 338 24.22 -2.13 -21.32
CA GLY A 338 25.69 -2.07 -21.29
C GLY A 338 26.32 -2.73 -20.06
N PHE A 339 25.61 -3.58 -19.34
CA PHE A 339 26.14 -4.30 -18.19
C PHE A 339 27.08 -5.43 -18.64
N MET A 340 28.35 -5.38 -18.22
CA MET A 340 29.39 -6.31 -18.70
C MET A 340 29.35 -7.70 -18.06
N PRO A 341 29.14 -7.82 -16.73
CA PRO A 341 29.20 -9.13 -16.10
C PRO A 341 28.14 -10.09 -16.63
N SER A 342 28.53 -11.35 -16.83
CA SER A 342 27.59 -12.46 -17.00
C SER A 342 26.92 -12.78 -15.68
N ILE A 343 26.08 -13.80 -15.65
CA ILE A 343 25.40 -14.26 -14.44
C ILE A 343 25.58 -15.77 -14.28
N GLY A 344 25.40 -16.25 -13.03
CA GLY A 344 25.19 -17.66 -12.73
C GLY A 344 23.75 -17.91 -12.26
N ASP A 345 23.37 -19.17 -12.09
CA ASP A 345 22.02 -19.56 -11.67
C ASP A 345 21.68 -19.17 -10.23
N ALA A 346 22.68 -19.05 -9.35
CA ALA A 346 22.45 -18.69 -7.96
C ALA A 346 22.08 -17.21 -7.82
N PHE A 347 20.78 -16.94 -7.75
CA PHE A 347 20.21 -15.58 -7.65
C PHE A 347 20.67 -14.63 -8.76
N GLY A 348 21.00 -15.17 -9.94
CA GLY A 348 21.46 -14.37 -11.07
C GLY A 348 22.75 -13.58 -10.79
N GLN A 349 23.64 -14.10 -9.95
CA GLN A 349 24.87 -13.41 -9.55
C GLN A 349 26.11 -14.01 -10.20
N ALA A 350 27.03 -13.14 -10.60
CA ALA A 350 28.41 -13.50 -10.91
C ALA A 350 29.37 -12.92 -9.86
N ARG A 351 30.65 -13.26 -9.94
CA ARG A 351 31.66 -12.76 -9.01
C ARG A 351 32.89 -12.17 -9.74
N PRO A 352 32.72 -11.14 -10.57
CA PRO A 352 33.83 -10.46 -11.19
C PRO A 352 34.68 -9.78 -10.10
N GLY A 353 35.98 -10.12 -10.05
CA GLY A 353 36.88 -9.56 -9.02
C GLY A 353 36.50 -9.89 -7.57
N GLY A 354 35.73 -10.97 -7.33
CA GLY A 354 35.32 -11.40 -6.00
C GLY A 354 34.07 -10.74 -5.45
N LEU A 355 33.54 -9.71 -6.10
CA LEU A 355 32.31 -9.01 -5.70
C LEU A 355 31.08 -9.60 -6.43
N LEU A 356 29.97 -9.69 -5.72
CA LEU A 356 28.69 -10.10 -6.34
C LEU A 356 28.21 -9.03 -7.33
N ALA A 357 27.97 -9.42 -8.56
CA ALA A 357 27.43 -8.61 -9.64
C ALA A 357 26.15 -9.26 -10.22
N PRO A 358 25.05 -8.56 -10.31
CA PRO A 358 24.81 -7.16 -9.99
C PRO A 358 24.72 -6.82 -8.49
N GLY A 359 24.66 -7.80 -7.59
CA GLY A 359 24.49 -7.67 -6.16
C GLY A 359 23.07 -8.06 -5.70
N LEU A 360 22.96 -8.62 -4.49
CA LEU A 360 21.66 -9.04 -3.95
C LEU A 360 20.70 -7.85 -3.72
N ASP A 361 21.24 -6.70 -3.37
CA ASP A 361 20.49 -5.46 -3.21
C ASP A 361 19.84 -4.99 -4.53
N PHE A 362 20.48 -5.25 -5.68
CA PHE A 362 19.90 -5.06 -6.99
C PHE A 362 18.87 -6.15 -7.31
N ALA A 363 19.20 -7.41 -7.07
CA ALA A 363 18.33 -8.55 -7.37
C ALA A 363 17.00 -8.52 -6.57
N PHE A 364 17.05 -8.00 -5.34
CA PHE A 364 15.86 -7.78 -4.51
C PHE A 364 15.34 -6.33 -4.57
N ALA A 365 15.87 -5.51 -5.48
CA ALA A 365 15.45 -4.13 -5.74
C ALA A 365 15.40 -3.23 -4.48
N THR A 366 16.31 -3.44 -3.53
CA THR A 366 16.40 -2.64 -2.30
C THR A 366 17.19 -1.35 -2.51
N ILE A 367 18.04 -1.28 -3.53
CA ILE A 367 18.81 -0.10 -3.88
C ILE A 367 18.05 0.79 -4.88
N GLY A 368 18.21 2.11 -4.77
CA GLY A 368 17.67 3.07 -5.73
C GLY A 368 18.38 2.99 -7.09
N GLY A 369 17.61 3.12 -8.18
CA GLY A 369 18.11 2.95 -9.55
C GLY A 369 19.30 3.86 -9.89
N GLU A 370 19.20 5.16 -9.59
CA GLU A 370 20.25 6.15 -9.86
C GLU A 370 21.54 5.82 -9.08
N THR A 371 21.43 5.51 -7.79
CA THR A 371 22.56 5.10 -6.94
C THR A 371 23.23 3.84 -7.48
N TYR A 372 22.43 2.90 -8.01
CA TYR A 372 22.99 1.68 -8.60
C TYR A 372 23.79 1.97 -9.87
N VAL A 373 23.29 2.83 -10.77
CA VAL A 373 23.98 3.18 -12.02
C VAL A 373 25.36 3.75 -11.69
N HIS A 374 25.46 4.70 -10.75
CA HIS A 374 26.74 5.25 -10.31
C HIS A 374 27.69 4.19 -9.76
N ARG A 375 27.19 3.33 -8.87
CA ARG A 375 27.98 2.24 -8.30
C ARG A 375 28.49 1.24 -9.35
N ALA A 376 27.65 0.91 -10.34
CA ALA A 376 28.04 -0.01 -11.42
C ALA A 376 29.10 0.62 -12.33
N ALA A 377 29.00 1.94 -12.58
CA ALA A 377 30.02 2.68 -13.31
C ALA A 377 31.37 2.72 -12.57
N GLU A 378 31.37 3.03 -11.25
CA GLU A 378 32.57 3.05 -10.41
C GLU A 378 33.27 1.69 -10.35
N ARG A 379 32.51 0.59 -10.39
CA ARG A 379 33.03 -0.77 -10.38
C ARG A 379 33.48 -1.26 -11.75
N GLY A 380 33.37 -0.45 -12.81
CA GLY A 380 33.72 -0.84 -14.17
C GLY A 380 32.83 -1.94 -14.74
N TRP A 381 31.60 -2.06 -14.24
CA TRP A 381 30.64 -3.07 -14.73
C TRP A 381 29.83 -2.60 -15.94
N LEU A 382 30.00 -1.35 -16.35
CA LEU A 382 29.31 -0.77 -17.49
C LEU A 382 30.24 -0.61 -18.67
N LEU A 383 29.77 -1.00 -19.84
CA LEU A 383 30.49 -0.81 -21.08
C LEU A 383 30.57 0.70 -21.41
N GLN A 384 31.78 1.19 -21.62
CA GLN A 384 32.03 2.55 -22.11
C GLN A 384 32.37 2.49 -23.60
N SER A 385 31.39 2.79 -24.45
CA SER A 385 31.55 2.77 -25.90
C SER A 385 30.67 3.82 -26.54
N ASP A 386 31.23 4.54 -27.50
CA ASP A 386 30.48 5.54 -28.31
C ASP A 386 29.38 4.92 -29.18
N SER A 387 29.40 3.59 -29.32
CA SER A 387 28.40 2.86 -30.10
C SER A 387 27.08 2.61 -29.36
N ILE A 388 27.05 2.85 -28.04
CA ILE A 388 25.86 2.63 -27.22
C ILE A 388 25.20 3.97 -26.90
N ILE A 389 24.05 4.21 -27.52
CA ILE A 389 23.30 5.46 -27.37
C ILE A 389 22.19 5.32 -26.32
N THR A 390 21.84 4.09 -25.93
CA THR A 390 20.71 3.82 -25.04
C THR A 390 21.04 4.17 -23.59
N PRO A 391 20.34 5.15 -22.99
CA PRO A 391 20.59 5.52 -21.60
C PRO A 391 20.05 4.49 -20.61
N ALA A 392 20.55 4.55 -19.39
CA ALA A 392 19.88 3.89 -18.26
C ALA A 392 18.58 4.65 -17.94
N VAL A 393 17.48 3.95 -17.78
CA VAL A 393 16.18 4.55 -17.49
C VAL A 393 15.71 4.10 -16.12
N THR A 394 15.47 5.07 -15.23
CA THR A 394 14.80 4.83 -13.95
C THR A 394 13.38 5.37 -13.99
N SER A 395 12.44 4.62 -13.45
CA SER A 395 11.05 5.08 -13.30
C SER A 395 10.59 4.88 -11.86
N SER A 396 9.82 5.83 -11.35
CA SER A 396 9.25 5.78 -10.00
C SER A 396 7.82 6.30 -10.05
N THR A 397 6.90 5.52 -9.50
CA THR A 397 5.48 5.89 -9.37
C THR A 397 5.10 5.81 -7.91
N GLU A 398 4.41 6.83 -7.42
CA GLU A 398 3.79 6.86 -6.10
C GLU A 398 2.29 7.11 -6.25
N ASP A 399 1.47 6.25 -5.69
CA ASP A 399 0.01 6.37 -5.65
C ASP A 399 -0.47 6.31 -4.20
N LEU A 400 -1.19 7.35 -3.78
CA LEU A 400 -1.85 7.41 -2.48
C LEU A 400 -3.34 7.63 -2.71
N GLN A 401 -4.15 6.74 -2.16
CA GLN A 401 -5.61 6.84 -2.17
C GLN A 401 -6.14 6.77 -0.76
N ILE A 402 -6.96 7.74 -0.39
CA ILE A 402 -7.66 7.76 0.89
C ILE A 402 -9.15 7.88 0.58
N ARG A 403 -9.93 6.96 1.12
CA ARG A 403 -11.39 6.97 1.01
C ARG A 403 -12.00 6.92 2.40
N ALA A 404 -12.92 7.84 2.67
CA ALA A 404 -13.64 7.87 3.94
C ALA A 404 -15.15 7.90 3.67
N THR A 405 -15.90 7.15 4.46
CA THR A 405 -17.36 7.18 4.44
C THR A 405 -17.83 7.83 5.72
N LEU A 406 -18.58 8.91 5.57
CA LEU A 406 -19.22 9.65 6.64
C LEU A 406 -20.73 9.41 6.59
N GLU A 407 -21.34 9.25 7.73
CA GLU A 407 -22.79 9.10 7.89
C GLU A 407 -23.27 10.04 9.01
N PRO A 408 -23.50 11.32 8.69
CA PRO A 408 -23.94 12.32 9.68
C PRO A 408 -25.26 11.96 10.33
N PHE A 409 -26.23 11.53 9.52
CA PHE A 409 -27.52 11.04 9.98
C PHE A 409 -27.91 9.82 9.13
N ARG A 410 -28.99 9.18 9.53
CA ARG A 410 -29.45 7.95 8.91
C ARG A 410 -29.74 8.13 7.42
N ASP A 411 -29.37 7.13 6.62
CA ASP A 411 -29.58 7.07 5.16
C ASP A 411 -28.90 8.19 4.36
N PHE A 412 -28.10 9.05 5.00
CA PHE A 412 -27.29 10.06 4.36
C PHE A 412 -25.81 9.72 4.45
N LYS A 413 -25.22 9.35 3.32
CA LYS A 413 -23.81 8.98 3.20
C LYS A 413 -23.04 10.01 2.39
N ILE A 414 -21.90 10.39 2.92
CA ILE A 414 -20.92 11.22 2.24
C ILE A 414 -19.69 10.36 2.01
N ASN A 415 -19.37 10.08 0.76
CA ASN A 415 -18.14 9.39 0.41
C ASN A 415 -17.10 10.43 0.01
N LEU A 416 -16.03 10.48 0.77
CA LEU A 416 -14.88 11.31 0.49
C LEU A 416 -13.83 10.45 -0.20
N SER A 417 -13.28 10.92 -1.31
CA SER A 417 -12.17 10.27 -1.98
C SER A 417 -11.06 11.28 -2.28
N PHE A 418 -9.87 10.87 -1.95
CA PHE A 418 -8.66 11.60 -2.22
C PHE A 418 -7.67 10.70 -2.95
N SER A 419 -7.05 11.21 -4.00
CA SER A 419 -6.00 10.52 -4.75
C SER A 419 -4.83 11.45 -5.03
N ARG A 420 -3.62 10.93 -4.92
CA ARG A 420 -2.39 11.56 -5.34
C ARG A 420 -1.57 10.56 -6.12
N ASN A 421 -1.23 10.91 -7.34
CA ASN A 421 -0.37 10.12 -8.20
C ASN A 421 0.83 10.96 -8.63
N LEU A 422 2.02 10.41 -8.51
CA LEU A 422 3.26 11.02 -8.91
C LEU A 422 4.09 10.03 -9.70
N ASN A 423 4.35 10.35 -10.96
CA ASN A 423 5.27 9.60 -11.81
C ASN A 423 6.52 10.40 -12.06
N ARG A 424 7.66 9.76 -11.99
CA ARG A 424 8.96 10.32 -12.34
C ARG A 424 9.71 9.32 -13.19
N SER A 425 10.33 9.79 -14.24
CA SER A 425 11.25 9.02 -15.09
C SER A 425 12.52 9.82 -15.29
N LYS A 426 13.66 9.17 -15.14
CA LYS A 426 14.96 9.76 -15.38
C LYS A 426 15.70 8.91 -16.40
N SER A 427 16.27 9.58 -17.40
CA SER A 427 17.16 9.00 -18.40
C SER A 427 18.58 9.44 -18.10
N ILE A 428 19.46 8.50 -17.77
CA ILE A 428 20.83 8.72 -17.31
C ILE A 428 21.80 8.27 -18.39
N GLN A 429 22.52 9.22 -18.98
CA GLN A 429 23.57 8.97 -19.97
C GLN A 429 24.90 8.76 -19.25
N TYR A 430 25.15 7.56 -18.76
CA TYR A 430 26.36 7.23 -17.99
C TYR A 430 27.62 7.11 -18.85
N MET A 431 27.49 7.01 -20.19
CA MET A 431 28.59 6.77 -21.13
C MET A 431 29.26 8.07 -21.59
N TYR A 432 28.55 9.18 -21.57
CA TYR A 432 29.08 10.46 -22.00
C TYR A 432 29.25 11.39 -20.81
N ALA A 433 30.49 11.71 -20.50
CA ALA A 433 30.80 12.67 -19.45
C ALA A 433 30.15 14.02 -19.73
N GLY A 434 29.36 14.52 -18.77
CA GLY A 434 28.71 15.84 -18.86
C GLY A 434 27.35 15.86 -19.57
N MET A 435 26.79 14.72 -20.00
CA MET A 435 25.42 14.68 -20.53
C MET A 435 24.42 14.90 -19.41
N PRO A 436 23.43 15.79 -19.60
CA PRO A 436 22.43 16.05 -18.59
C PRO A 436 21.48 14.85 -18.42
N THR A 437 21.07 14.59 -17.17
CA THR A 437 19.99 13.66 -16.87
C THR A 437 18.67 14.27 -17.29
N LEU A 438 17.98 13.65 -18.24
CA LEU A 438 16.63 14.05 -18.62
C LEU A 438 15.62 13.53 -17.60
N GLN A 439 14.81 14.42 -17.07
CA GLN A 439 13.75 14.10 -16.14
C GLN A 439 12.39 14.43 -16.74
N ASN A 440 11.51 13.44 -16.77
CA ASN A 440 10.12 13.57 -17.14
C ASN A 440 9.24 13.14 -15.96
N GLY A 441 8.04 13.66 -15.90
CA GLY A 441 7.13 13.26 -14.85
C GLY A 441 5.73 13.81 -15.05
N SER A 442 4.79 13.20 -14.31
CA SER A 442 3.42 13.67 -14.22
C SER A 442 2.98 13.67 -12.77
N PHE A 443 2.15 14.62 -12.42
CA PHE A 443 1.57 14.74 -11.09
C PHE A 443 0.07 14.98 -11.22
N ALA A 444 -0.70 14.20 -10.46
CA ALA A 444 -2.13 14.37 -10.34
C ALA A 444 -2.54 14.29 -8.87
N MET A 445 -3.39 15.19 -8.43
CA MET A 445 -3.87 15.22 -7.05
C MET A 445 -5.32 15.74 -7.02
N THR A 446 -6.14 15.13 -6.18
CA THR A 446 -7.47 15.65 -5.90
C THR A 446 -7.38 16.93 -5.07
N THR A 447 -7.94 18.02 -5.56
CA THR A 447 -7.97 19.32 -4.88
C THR A 447 -9.23 20.10 -5.25
N TRP A 448 -9.56 21.12 -4.46
CA TRP A 448 -10.63 22.05 -4.79
C TRP A 448 -10.06 23.29 -5.44
N SER A 449 -10.55 23.61 -6.62
CA SER A 449 -10.16 24.81 -7.36
C SER A 449 -11.17 25.96 -7.24
N LEU A 450 -11.97 25.99 -6.16
CA LEU A 450 -12.99 27.04 -5.96
C LEU A 450 -12.42 28.44 -6.01
N GLY A 451 -11.21 28.65 -5.48
CA GLY A 451 -10.53 29.97 -5.51
C GLY A 451 -10.16 30.43 -6.91
N THR A 452 -10.01 29.52 -7.86
CA THR A 452 -9.67 29.82 -9.25
C THR A 452 -10.79 29.55 -10.25
N ALA A 453 -11.86 28.87 -9.83
CA ALA A 453 -12.98 28.49 -10.69
C ALA A 453 -13.71 29.70 -11.29
N PHE A 454 -13.71 30.82 -10.58
CA PHE A 454 -14.32 32.07 -11.01
C PHE A 454 -13.30 33.13 -11.44
N SER A 455 -12.03 32.74 -11.61
CA SER A 455 -11.02 33.66 -12.13
C SER A 455 -11.36 34.03 -13.57
N SER A 456 -11.32 35.33 -13.91
CA SER A 456 -11.51 35.77 -15.28
C SER A 456 -10.39 35.27 -16.19
N PHE A 457 -10.76 34.77 -17.35
CA PHE A 457 -9.80 34.55 -18.43
C PHE A 457 -9.18 35.90 -18.85
N GLY A 458 -7.93 35.85 -19.28
CA GLY A 458 -7.28 37.03 -19.80
C GLY A 458 -7.99 37.61 -21.04
N ASN A 459 -7.59 38.80 -21.44
CA ASN A 459 -8.08 39.50 -22.63
C ASN A 459 -6.96 39.58 -23.69
N PRO A 460 -7.24 40.07 -24.91
CA PRO A 460 -6.24 40.19 -25.94
C PRO A 460 -5.02 41.02 -25.52
N ASN A 461 -5.21 42.05 -24.70
CA ASN A 461 -4.14 42.97 -24.27
C ASN A 461 -3.12 42.32 -23.33
N ASN A 462 -3.48 41.21 -22.65
CA ASN A 462 -2.59 40.47 -21.78
C ASN A 462 -2.26 39.05 -22.30
N GLY A 463 -2.46 38.82 -23.59
CA GLY A 463 -2.20 37.52 -24.22
C GLY A 463 -3.08 36.38 -23.72
N TYR A 464 -4.29 36.68 -23.28
CA TYR A 464 -5.22 35.71 -22.67
C TYR A 464 -4.70 35.00 -21.41
N ALA A 465 -3.68 35.56 -20.76
CA ALA A 465 -3.10 34.97 -19.57
C ALA A 465 -4.01 35.17 -18.35
N SER A 466 -4.41 34.07 -17.73
CA SER A 466 -5.15 34.10 -16.47
C SER A 466 -4.26 34.57 -15.30
N ALA A 467 -4.86 35.14 -14.26
CA ALA A 467 -4.14 35.59 -13.07
C ALA A 467 -3.39 34.44 -12.39
N SER A 468 -4.01 33.25 -12.32
CA SER A 468 -3.40 32.03 -11.76
C SER A 468 -2.18 31.59 -12.57
N PHE A 469 -2.24 31.65 -13.91
CA PHE A 469 -1.12 31.29 -14.76
C PHE A 469 0.05 32.26 -14.63
N ARG A 470 -0.23 33.55 -14.56
CA ARG A 470 0.81 34.55 -14.29
C ARG A 470 1.49 34.32 -12.95
N ARG A 471 0.69 34.07 -11.89
CA ARG A 471 1.24 33.74 -10.58
C ARG A 471 2.08 32.46 -10.61
N PHE A 472 1.63 31.43 -11.32
CA PHE A 472 2.41 30.20 -11.52
C PHE A 472 3.79 30.51 -12.13
N ASN A 473 3.85 31.29 -13.21
CA ASN A 473 5.12 31.64 -13.85
C ASN A 473 6.04 32.43 -12.93
N GLN A 474 5.51 33.32 -12.09
CA GLN A 474 6.30 34.08 -11.10
C GLN A 474 6.86 33.18 -10.00
N LEU A 475 6.07 32.18 -9.58
CA LEU A 475 6.47 31.24 -8.56
C LEU A 475 7.53 30.24 -9.02
N LEU A 476 7.65 29.97 -10.32
CA LEU A 476 8.68 29.06 -10.84
C LEU A 476 10.08 29.45 -10.41
N ASP A 477 10.44 30.74 -10.52
CA ASP A 477 11.77 31.21 -10.16
C ASP A 477 11.99 31.20 -8.65
N GLN A 478 10.95 31.47 -7.85
CA GLN A 478 10.99 31.38 -6.40
C GLN A 478 11.22 29.95 -5.94
N TYR A 479 10.46 28.98 -6.48
CA TYR A 479 10.63 27.57 -6.12
C TYR A 479 11.92 26.99 -6.68
N ARG A 480 12.38 27.41 -7.84
CA ARG A 480 13.69 27.06 -8.36
C ARG A 480 14.79 27.42 -7.36
N ALA A 481 14.82 28.66 -6.88
CA ALA A 481 15.79 29.11 -5.88
C ALA A 481 15.70 28.29 -4.57
N GLN A 482 14.50 27.95 -4.11
CA GLN A 482 14.32 27.09 -2.93
C GLN A 482 14.83 25.67 -3.14
N VAL A 483 14.64 25.09 -4.33
CA VAL A 483 15.18 23.77 -4.67
C VAL A 483 16.70 23.81 -4.75
N GLU A 484 17.26 24.85 -5.37
CA GLU A 484 18.71 25.05 -5.44
C GLU A 484 19.36 25.17 -4.06
N GLN A 485 18.71 25.85 -3.11
CA GLN A 485 19.20 25.92 -1.71
C GLN A 485 19.36 24.54 -1.04
N ARG A 486 18.59 23.55 -1.46
CA ARG A 486 18.73 22.16 -0.93
C ARG A 486 20.02 21.49 -1.39
N TYR A 487 20.57 21.93 -2.52
CA TYR A 487 21.84 21.44 -3.04
C TYR A 487 23.04 22.27 -2.54
N ALA A 488 22.79 23.33 -1.75
CA ALA A 488 23.86 24.13 -1.15
C ALA A 488 24.72 23.22 -0.25
N GLY A 489 26.02 23.15 -0.57
CA GLY A 489 26.95 22.27 0.12
C GLY A 489 26.96 20.81 -0.34
N ALA A 490 26.11 20.43 -1.29
CA ALA A 490 26.17 19.14 -1.94
C ALA A 490 27.33 19.07 -2.94
N THR A 491 27.77 17.85 -3.24
CA THR A 491 28.75 17.59 -4.31
C THR A 491 28.06 16.81 -5.43
N TYR A 492 28.49 17.05 -6.66
CA TYR A 492 28.01 16.24 -7.78
C TYR A 492 28.43 14.77 -7.57
N PRO A 493 27.52 13.82 -7.81
CA PRO A 493 27.83 12.38 -7.71
C PRO A 493 28.99 12.00 -8.63
N ASN A 494 29.72 10.95 -8.23
CA ASN A 494 30.74 10.37 -9.10
C ASN A 494 30.08 9.85 -10.39
N GLY A 495 30.79 9.91 -11.51
CA GLY A 495 30.25 9.56 -12.83
C GLY A 495 29.60 10.73 -13.59
N MET A 496 29.59 11.95 -13.05
CA MET A 496 29.09 13.18 -13.71
C MET A 496 30.18 13.87 -14.56
N GLY A 497 31.14 13.13 -15.08
CA GLY A 497 32.23 13.65 -15.93
C GLY A 497 33.05 14.72 -15.23
N GLN A 498 33.24 15.88 -15.90
CA GLN A 498 34.03 17.00 -15.37
C GLN A 498 33.50 17.58 -14.04
N TRP A 499 32.27 17.29 -13.66
CA TRP A 499 31.60 17.77 -12.44
C TRP A 499 31.71 16.78 -11.29
N SER A 500 32.17 15.54 -11.55
CA SER A 500 32.28 14.47 -10.56
C SER A 500 33.04 14.93 -9.31
N GLY A 501 32.40 14.80 -8.14
CA GLY A 501 32.98 15.16 -6.85
C GLY A 501 33.20 16.66 -6.61
N LYS A 502 32.83 17.53 -7.56
CA LYS A 502 32.90 18.98 -7.35
C LYS A 502 31.72 19.49 -6.54
N PRO A 503 31.85 20.60 -5.80
CA PRO A 503 30.72 21.27 -5.17
C PRO A 503 29.65 21.66 -6.19
N TYR A 504 28.39 21.55 -5.79
CA TYR A 504 27.27 21.99 -6.62
C TYR A 504 27.36 23.48 -6.92
N ASP A 505 27.32 23.85 -8.21
CA ASP A 505 27.35 25.22 -8.69
C ASP A 505 26.14 25.47 -9.61
N PRO A 506 25.18 26.32 -9.19
CA PRO A 506 23.99 26.65 -9.99
C PRO A 506 24.30 27.24 -11.36
N ALA A 507 25.45 27.92 -11.51
CA ALA A 507 25.87 28.53 -12.77
C ALA A 507 26.20 27.50 -13.85
N ASN A 508 26.55 26.28 -13.45
CA ASN A 508 27.01 25.22 -14.34
C ASN A 508 25.98 24.09 -14.53
N GLY A 509 24.72 24.41 -14.69
CA GLY A 509 23.66 23.43 -14.88
C GLY A 509 22.80 23.25 -13.64
N GLY A 510 22.34 24.33 -13.05
CA GLY A 510 21.43 24.36 -11.93
C GLY A 510 20.09 23.68 -12.20
N VAL A 511 19.21 23.70 -11.21
CA VAL A 511 17.88 23.12 -11.30
C VAL A 511 17.11 23.72 -12.47
N ASP A 512 16.57 22.88 -13.34
CA ASP A 512 15.73 23.34 -14.44
C ASP A 512 14.43 23.96 -13.88
N ARG A 513 14.08 25.12 -14.44
CA ARG A 513 12.85 25.84 -14.11
C ARG A 513 11.59 25.00 -14.30
N TYR A 514 11.61 24.06 -15.22
CA TYR A 514 10.49 23.19 -15.56
C TYR A 514 10.62 21.79 -14.95
N SER A 515 11.54 21.58 -14.01
CA SER A 515 11.63 20.32 -13.30
C SER A 515 10.37 20.07 -12.45
N ALA A 516 10.00 18.82 -12.26
CA ALA A 516 8.83 18.43 -11.46
C ALA A 516 8.91 18.99 -10.02
N SER A 517 10.11 19.06 -9.44
CA SER A 517 10.36 19.62 -8.10
C SER A 517 10.11 21.12 -7.98
N VAL A 518 10.14 21.85 -9.09
CA VAL A 518 9.83 23.28 -9.18
C VAL A 518 8.38 23.50 -9.61
N MET A 519 7.95 22.82 -10.66
CA MET A 519 6.62 23.02 -11.25
C MET A 519 5.48 22.61 -10.32
N ILE A 520 5.61 21.47 -9.61
CA ILE A 520 4.53 20.95 -8.76
C ILE A 520 4.19 21.92 -7.62
N PRO A 521 5.14 22.37 -6.78
CA PRO A 521 4.83 23.31 -5.72
C PRO A 521 4.38 24.67 -6.24
N ALA A 522 4.95 25.16 -7.34
CA ALA A 522 4.53 26.41 -7.97
C ALA A 522 3.08 26.34 -8.48
N PHE A 523 2.70 25.21 -9.10
CA PHE A 523 1.33 24.96 -9.56
C PHE A 523 0.36 24.90 -8.38
N LEU A 524 0.69 24.14 -7.33
CA LEU A 524 -0.16 24.03 -6.15
C LEU A 524 -0.37 25.37 -5.47
N ASP A 525 0.67 26.20 -5.34
CA ASP A 525 0.55 27.53 -4.75
C ASP A 525 -0.31 28.46 -5.61
N ALA A 526 -0.11 28.45 -6.94
CA ALA A 526 -0.85 29.31 -7.85
C ALA A 526 -2.34 28.98 -7.94
N TYR A 527 -2.68 27.68 -7.91
CA TYR A 527 -4.05 27.21 -8.18
C TYR A 527 -4.83 26.80 -6.94
N THR A 528 -4.18 26.52 -5.82
CA THR A 528 -4.87 26.11 -4.57
C THR A 528 -4.83 27.19 -3.48
N SER A 529 -4.16 28.31 -3.71
CA SER A 529 -3.96 29.41 -2.74
C SER A 529 -3.31 28.99 -1.41
N SER A 530 -2.73 27.81 -1.38
CA SER A 530 -2.10 27.24 -0.20
C SER A 530 -0.60 27.13 -0.45
N GLY A 531 0.20 28.13 -0.03
CA GLY A 531 1.65 28.24 -0.26
C GLY A 531 2.36 26.89 -0.39
N GLY A 532 3.10 26.70 -1.49
CA GLY A 532 3.78 25.45 -1.81
C GLY A 532 4.89 25.15 -0.81
N ARG A 533 4.76 24.04 -0.06
CA ARG A 533 5.87 23.44 0.66
C ARG A 533 6.45 22.32 -0.18
N LEU A 534 7.76 22.24 -0.23
CA LEU A 534 8.50 21.20 -0.96
C LEU A 534 8.45 19.83 -0.24
N ASP A 535 7.57 19.65 0.75
CA ASP A 535 7.47 18.41 1.49
C ASP A 535 6.85 17.29 0.64
N LEU A 536 7.43 16.11 0.71
CA LEU A 536 6.97 14.87 0.06
C LEU A 536 5.52 14.51 0.42
N PHE A 537 5.06 14.97 1.59
CA PHE A 537 3.66 14.97 1.98
C PHE A 537 3.22 16.43 2.06
N PRO A 538 2.57 16.99 1.03
CA PRO A 538 1.82 18.21 1.26
C PRO A 538 0.95 17.94 2.48
N ALA A 539 1.04 18.83 3.48
CA ALA A 539 0.34 18.65 4.74
C ALA A 539 -1.10 18.20 4.47
N VAL A 540 -1.59 17.23 5.23
CA VAL A 540 -2.96 16.68 5.08
C VAL A 540 -4.02 17.79 4.98
N SER A 541 -3.73 18.97 5.54
CA SER A 541 -4.53 20.18 5.41
C SER A 541 -4.73 20.72 3.99
N ARG A 542 -3.92 20.28 3.02
CA ARG A 542 -4.05 20.69 1.60
C ARG A 542 -4.78 19.67 0.73
N LEU A 543 -5.02 18.49 1.30
CA LEU A 543 -5.73 17.41 0.66
C LEU A 543 -7.23 17.67 0.78
N LEU A 544 -7.82 18.23 -0.25
CA LEU A 544 -9.26 18.45 -0.29
C LEU A 544 -9.89 17.29 -1.06
N PRO A 545 -10.66 16.43 -0.39
CA PRO A 545 -11.26 15.27 -1.03
C PRO A 545 -12.37 15.67 -1.99
N SER A 546 -12.53 14.94 -3.08
CA SER A 546 -13.79 14.91 -3.80
C SER A 546 -14.85 14.25 -2.93
N TRP A 547 -16.11 14.64 -3.09
CA TRP A 547 -17.19 14.13 -2.28
C TRP A 547 -18.39 13.74 -3.13
N THR A 548 -19.05 12.67 -2.72
CA THR A 548 -20.31 12.22 -3.31
C THR A 548 -21.32 12.09 -2.19
N LEU A 549 -22.48 12.72 -2.36
CA LEU A 549 -23.59 12.66 -1.42
C LEU A 549 -24.63 11.64 -1.91
N GLN A 550 -25.06 10.78 -1.01
CA GLN A 550 -26.13 9.81 -1.25
C GLN A 550 -27.15 9.90 -0.13
N TYR A 551 -28.40 10.14 -0.48
CA TYR A 551 -29.52 10.12 0.45
C TYR A 551 -30.58 9.12 0.00
N ALA A 552 -30.77 8.07 0.78
CA ALA A 552 -31.74 7.01 0.48
C ALA A 552 -33.05 7.14 1.27
N GLY A 553 -33.18 8.15 2.14
CA GLY A 553 -34.36 8.34 3.02
C GLY A 553 -35.63 8.75 2.29
N LEU A 554 -35.51 9.31 1.07
CA LEU A 554 -36.69 9.68 0.26
C LEU A 554 -37.53 8.48 -0.19
N ALA A 555 -36.91 7.31 -0.32
CA ALA A 555 -37.63 6.08 -0.69
C ALA A 555 -38.48 5.49 0.45
N GLN A 556 -38.42 6.07 1.65
CA GLN A 556 -39.15 5.63 2.84
C GLN A 556 -40.29 6.58 3.22
N LEU A 557 -40.45 7.68 2.48
CA LEU A 557 -41.59 8.59 2.53
C LEU A 557 -42.70 8.11 1.58
#